data_03a3f92b11f58d16be81ed7ea0d05938
#
_entry.id   03a3f92b11f58d16be81ed7ea0d05938
#
_cell.length_a   1.000
_cell.length_b   1.000
_cell.length_c   1.000
_cell.angle_alpha   90.00
_cell.angle_beta   90.00
_cell.angle_gamma   90.00
#
_symmetry.space_group_name_H-M   'P 1'
#
loop_
_entity.id
_entity.type
_entity.pdbx_description
1 polymer ?
#
loop_
_entity_poly.entity_id
_entity_poly.type
_entity_poly.pdbx_seq_one_letter_code
_entity_poly.pdbx_strand_id
1 'polypeptide(L)'
;MFSKKEKRQRTVTIKKDVRDGILSYCKMNHPNECILILRGRSKRGNIYVDGLVIPPFFHTGPTFAGFPHSFLPLDTSYIGTVHSHPVGLARPSVTDLHNFFGFVSIIIQSPYEDGDIFSYDRDGNLLETTVSSDQF
;
A
#
# COMPACT_ATOMS: atom_id res chain seq x y z
N MET A 1 12.29 -31.23 11.32
CA MET A 1 11.86 -30.81 11.05
C MET A 1 11.24 -30.27 10.89
N PHE A 2 11.18 -29.66 10.95
CA PHE A 2 10.52 -29.06 10.86
C PHE A 2 10.30 -28.59 10.20
N SER A 3 10.11 -29.21 10.35
CA SER A 3 9.58 -28.76 9.29
C SER A 3 9.68 -27.42 9.14
N LYS A 4 10.11 -27.05 8.27
CA LYS A 4 10.04 -25.77 8.07
C LYS A 4 8.68 -25.34 7.89
N LYS A 5 8.34 -24.35 8.60
CA LYS A 5 7.13 -23.79 8.49
C LYS A 5 7.07 -23.10 7.21
N GLU A 6 6.20 -23.48 6.37
CA GLU A 6 6.04 -22.76 5.18
C GLU A 6 5.58 -21.41 5.47
N LYS A 7 6.15 -20.40 4.86
CA LYS A 7 5.66 -19.08 4.96
C LYS A 7 4.29 -19.06 4.42
N ARG A 8 3.35 -18.70 5.26
CA ARG A 8 1.98 -18.56 4.83
C ARG A 8 1.93 -17.42 3.83
N GLN A 9 1.41 -17.70 2.64
CA GLN A 9 1.26 -16.67 1.66
C GLN A 9 0.17 -15.73 2.10
N ARG A 10 0.50 -14.44 2.20
CA ARG A 10 -0.46 -13.44 2.64
C ARG A 10 -1.29 -12.97 1.48
N THR A 11 -2.52 -12.63 1.77
CA THR A 11 -3.39 -11.97 0.82
C THR A 11 -3.72 -10.59 1.35
N VAL A 12 -3.98 -9.67 0.41
CA VAL A 12 -4.38 -8.31 0.75
C VAL A 12 -5.76 -8.12 0.14
N THR A 13 -6.74 -7.84 0.99
CA THR A 13 -8.12 -7.60 0.57
C THR A 13 -8.44 -6.13 0.80
N ILE A 14 -8.87 -5.44 -0.26
CA ILE A 14 -9.15 -4.01 -0.21
C ILE A 14 -10.65 -3.83 -0.44
N LYS A 15 -11.30 -3.02 0.41
CA LYS A 15 -12.70 -2.65 0.15
C LYS A 15 -12.78 -1.92 -1.17
N LYS A 16 -13.86 -2.18 -1.90
CA LYS A 16 -14.01 -1.61 -3.24
C LYS A 16 -13.96 -0.09 -3.24
N ASP A 17 -14.64 0.56 -2.30
CA ASP A 17 -14.64 2.02 -2.24
C ASP A 17 -13.26 2.58 -1.88
N VAL A 18 -12.47 1.84 -1.11
CA VAL A 18 -11.10 2.23 -0.79
C VAL A 18 -10.23 2.11 -2.05
N ARG A 19 -10.36 1.00 -2.80
CA ARG A 19 -9.65 0.84 -4.06
C ARG A 19 -9.97 1.99 -5.01
N ASP A 20 -11.25 2.32 -5.14
CA ASP A 20 -11.68 3.39 -6.03
C ASP A 20 -11.12 4.74 -5.57
N GLY A 21 -11.08 4.97 -4.26
CA GLY A 21 -10.48 6.18 -3.69
C GLY A 21 -9.00 6.30 -3.97
N ILE A 22 -8.27 5.20 -3.85
CA ILE A 22 -6.85 5.17 -4.16
C ILE A 22 -6.60 5.56 -5.62
N LEU A 23 -7.31 4.93 -6.53
CA LEU A 23 -7.11 5.19 -7.96
C LEU A 23 -7.46 6.63 -8.31
N SER A 24 -8.55 7.15 -7.76
CA SER A 24 -8.94 8.54 -7.99
C SER A 24 -7.87 9.51 -7.48
N TYR A 25 -7.35 9.24 -6.28
CA TYR A 25 -6.34 10.10 -5.69
C TYR A 25 -5.05 10.11 -6.53
N CYS A 26 -4.65 8.95 -7.03
CA CYS A 26 -3.48 8.85 -7.89
C CYS A 26 -3.68 9.62 -9.19
N LYS A 27 -4.87 9.50 -9.78
CA LYS A 27 -5.17 10.25 -11.01
C LYS A 27 -5.13 11.74 -10.79
N MET A 28 -5.68 12.20 -9.67
CA MET A 28 -5.70 13.63 -9.37
C MET A 28 -4.32 14.21 -9.17
N ASN A 29 -3.39 13.43 -8.68
CA ASN A 29 -2.04 13.90 -8.40
C ASN A 29 -1.05 13.68 -9.53
N HIS A 30 -1.45 12.92 -10.56
CA HIS A 30 -0.57 12.69 -11.70
C HIS A 30 -0.15 14.03 -12.33
N PRO A 31 1.10 14.25 -12.68
CA PRO A 31 2.20 13.28 -12.79
C PRO A 31 3.06 13.17 -11.53
N ASN A 32 2.63 13.70 -10.41
CA ASN A 32 3.39 13.59 -9.17
C ASN A 32 3.11 12.26 -8.50
N GLU A 33 4.12 11.70 -7.86
CA GLU A 33 3.92 10.57 -6.96
C GLU A 33 3.10 11.03 -5.77
N CYS A 34 2.19 10.17 -5.31
CA CYS A 34 1.41 10.47 -4.12
C CYS A 34 1.53 9.32 -3.14
N ILE A 35 1.19 9.58 -1.89
CA ILE A 35 1.26 8.58 -0.83
C ILE A 35 0.07 8.75 0.10
N LEU A 36 -0.48 7.61 0.53
CA LEU A 36 -1.54 7.57 1.54
C LEU A 36 -1.18 6.49 2.54
N ILE A 37 -1.69 6.64 3.76
CA ILE A 37 -1.58 5.60 4.78
C ILE A 37 -2.80 4.70 4.66
N LEU A 38 -2.57 3.40 4.77
CA LEU A 38 -3.64 2.40 4.73
C LEU A 38 -4.09 2.09 6.15
N ARG A 39 -5.39 2.09 6.35
CA ARG A 39 -6.00 1.66 7.61
C ARG A 39 -6.64 0.30 7.42
N GLY A 40 -6.59 -0.49 8.47
CA GLY A 40 -7.19 -1.80 8.42
C GLY A 40 -6.68 -2.68 9.53
N ARG A 41 -6.54 -3.97 9.22
CA ARG A 41 -6.09 -4.93 10.22
C ARG A 41 -5.39 -6.08 9.54
N SER A 42 -4.56 -6.75 10.30
CA SER A 42 -3.91 -7.99 9.88
C SER A 42 -4.47 -9.12 10.74
N LYS A 43 -4.89 -10.20 10.11
CA LYS A 43 -5.44 -11.33 10.83
C LYS A 43 -4.98 -12.61 10.19
N ARG A 44 -4.23 -13.42 10.93
CA ARG A 44 -3.75 -14.71 10.45
C ARG A 44 -2.99 -14.59 9.14
N GLY A 45 -2.18 -13.54 9.01
CA GLY A 45 -1.39 -13.32 7.82
C GLY A 45 -2.12 -12.66 6.67
N ASN A 46 -3.43 -12.48 6.77
CA ASN A 46 -4.21 -11.77 5.75
C ASN A 46 -4.38 -10.33 6.18
N ILE A 47 -4.34 -9.43 5.19
CA ILE A 47 -4.37 -8.00 5.43
C ILE A 47 -5.67 -7.47 4.84
N TYR A 48 -6.41 -6.72 5.65
CA TYR A 48 -7.70 -6.13 5.24
C TYR A 48 -7.58 -4.62 5.29
N VAL A 49 -7.79 -3.97 4.14
CA VAL A 49 -7.66 -2.52 4.01
C VAL A 49 -9.06 -1.93 3.90
N ASP A 50 -9.44 -1.12 4.90
CA ASP A 50 -10.79 -0.57 4.97
C ASP A 50 -10.82 0.95 5.04
N GLY A 51 -9.68 1.63 4.96
CA GLY A 51 -9.66 3.09 5.00
C GLY A 51 -8.34 3.66 4.55
N LEU A 52 -8.35 4.97 4.34
CA LEU A 52 -7.18 5.73 3.88
C LEU A 52 -7.02 6.96 4.75
N VAL A 53 -5.77 7.37 4.94
CA VAL A 53 -5.45 8.61 5.66
C VAL A 53 -4.37 9.35 4.88
N ILE A 54 -4.54 10.65 4.74
CA ILE A 54 -3.49 11.48 4.15
C ILE A 54 -2.44 11.72 5.23
N PRO A 55 -1.18 11.35 4.99
CA PRO A 55 -0.15 11.50 6.02
C PRO A 55 0.16 12.98 6.27
N PRO A 56 0.52 13.34 7.52
CA PRO A 56 0.93 14.70 7.83
C PRO A 56 2.33 14.97 7.27
N PHE A 57 2.58 16.22 6.90
CA PHE A 57 3.92 16.67 6.47
C PHE A 57 4.53 15.80 5.38
N PHE A 58 3.70 15.35 4.42
CA PHE A 58 4.23 14.52 3.34
C PHE A 58 4.89 15.38 2.27
N HIS A 59 5.81 14.77 1.55
CA HIS A 59 6.49 15.36 0.40
C HIS A 59 6.11 14.60 -0.84
N THR A 60 5.92 15.29 -1.96
CA THR A 60 5.53 14.66 -3.20
C THR A 60 6.15 15.39 -4.38
N GLY A 61 6.36 14.66 -5.47
CA GLY A 61 6.88 15.17 -6.71
C GLY A 61 6.74 14.11 -7.78
N PRO A 62 7.25 14.37 -9.01
CA PRO A 62 7.09 13.41 -10.09
C PRO A 62 7.76 12.06 -9.84
N THR A 63 8.83 12.04 -9.05
CA THR A 63 9.61 10.82 -8.83
C THR A 63 9.71 10.42 -7.37
N PHE A 64 8.99 11.09 -6.46
CA PHE A 64 9.09 10.77 -5.05
C PHE A 64 7.80 11.09 -4.31
N ALA A 65 7.55 10.34 -3.25
CA ALA A 65 6.52 10.63 -2.27
C ALA A 65 6.96 10.03 -0.94
N GLY A 66 6.73 10.74 0.15
CA GLY A 66 7.12 10.26 1.46
C GLY A 66 6.58 11.13 2.57
N PHE A 67 6.76 10.68 3.80
CA PHE A 67 6.36 11.42 4.98
C PHE A 67 7.21 10.96 6.17
N PRO A 68 7.38 11.84 7.18
CA PRO A 68 8.15 11.44 8.36
C PRO A 68 7.31 10.56 9.28
N HIS A 69 7.73 9.31 9.43
CA HIS A 69 7.00 8.34 10.25
C HIS A 69 6.91 8.79 11.71
N SER A 70 7.90 9.55 12.16
CA SER A 70 7.94 9.99 13.56
C SER A 70 6.79 10.93 13.92
N PHE A 71 6.11 11.50 12.93
CA PHE A 71 4.98 12.37 13.18
C PHE A 71 3.64 11.62 13.19
N LEU A 72 3.66 10.32 12.92
CA LEU A 72 2.44 9.54 12.97
C LEU A 72 2.08 9.21 14.40
N PRO A 73 0.81 9.29 14.77
CA PRO A 73 0.40 8.80 16.10
C PRO A 73 0.59 7.30 16.16
N LEU A 74 0.77 6.80 17.36
CA LEU A 74 0.85 5.37 17.58
C LEU A 74 -0.55 4.80 17.41
N ASP A 75 -0.79 4.12 16.29
CA ASP A 75 -2.12 3.63 15.93
C ASP A 75 -1.98 2.29 15.23
N THR A 76 -2.46 1.24 15.87
CA THR A 76 -2.33 -0.12 15.34
C THR A 76 -3.22 -0.37 14.12
N SER A 77 -4.16 0.55 13.82
CA SER A 77 -4.96 0.43 12.61
C SER A 77 -4.22 0.92 11.36
N TYR A 78 -3.06 1.52 11.52
CA TYR A 78 -2.23 1.92 10.38
C TYR A 78 -1.41 0.70 9.96
N ILE A 79 -1.79 0.09 8.84
CA ILE A 79 -1.23 -1.19 8.44
C ILE A 79 -0.25 -1.13 7.29
N GLY A 80 -0.09 0.02 6.67
CA GLY A 80 0.85 0.16 5.57
C GLY A 80 0.64 1.44 4.82
N THR A 81 1.21 1.50 3.62
CA THR A 81 1.13 2.67 2.75
C THR A 81 0.75 2.25 1.35
N VAL A 82 0.20 3.21 0.61
CA VAL A 82 0.06 3.09 -0.83
C VAL A 82 0.71 4.31 -1.46
N HIS A 83 1.47 4.09 -2.52
CA HIS A 83 2.01 5.21 -3.27
C HIS A 83 1.95 4.90 -4.77
N SER A 84 2.01 5.96 -5.58
CA SER A 84 1.91 5.82 -7.01
C SER A 84 3.29 5.88 -7.67
N HIS A 85 3.42 5.14 -8.78
CA HIS A 85 4.57 5.23 -9.68
C HIS A 85 4.04 5.76 -11.01
N PRO A 86 4.10 7.09 -11.23
CA PRO A 86 3.57 7.66 -12.48
C PRO A 86 4.34 7.18 -13.70
N VAL A 87 5.60 6.79 -13.51
CA VAL A 87 6.46 6.30 -14.58
C VAL A 87 7.13 5.04 -14.08
N GLY A 88 7.31 4.08 -14.98
CA GLY A 88 8.03 2.86 -14.63
C GLY A 88 7.13 1.76 -14.12
N LEU A 89 7.75 0.72 -13.59
CA LEU A 89 7.04 -0.46 -13.16
C LEU A 89 6.57 -0.32 -11.72
N ALA A 90 5.50 -1.04 -11.38
CA ALA A 90 4.98 -1.07 -10.02
C ALA A 90 5.78 -2.04 -9.16
N ARG A 91 7.06 -1.75 -8.98
CA ARG A 91 7.97 -2.54 -8.14
C ARG A 91 8.57 -1.65 -7.08
N PRO A 92 8.79 -2.18 -5.87
CA PRO A 92 9.45 -1.38 -4.84
C PRO A 92 10.86 -1.04 -5.25
N SER A 93 11.24 0.22 -5.07
CA SER A 93 12.63 0.63 -5.20
C SER A 93 13.36 0.28 -3.90
N VAL A 94 14.70 0.44 -3.90
CA VAL A 94 15.46 0.26 -2.67
C VAL A 94 14.98 1.25 -1.60
N THR A 95 14.71 2.48 -2.02
CA THR A 95 14.19 3.49 -1.10
C THR A 95 12.82 3.09 -0.55
N ASP A 96 11.94 2.55 -1.40
CA ASP A 96 10.63 2.07 -0.96
C ASP A 96 10.78 1.00 0.12
N LEU A 97 11.71 0.08 -0.06
CA LEU A 97 11.91 -1.00 0.90
C LEU A 97 12.50 -0.47 2.20
N HIS A 98 13.40 0.51 2.14
CA HIS A 98 13.96 1.13 3.34
C HIS A 98 12.92 1.89 4.13
N ASN A 99 11.91 2.42 3.46
CA ASN A 99 10.86 3.21 4.10
C ASN A 99 9.59 2.41 4.33
N PHE A 100 9.69 1.10 4.29
CA PHE A 100 8.53 0.24 4.50
C PHE A 100 7.92 0.50 5.87
N PHE A 101 6.59 0.57 5.91
CA PHE A 101 5.85 0.87 7.12
C PHE A 101 4.73 -0.17 7.25
N GLY A 102 4.59 -0.76 8.42
CA GLY A 102 3.51 -1.70 8.70
C GLY A 102 3.69 -3.07 8.06
N PHE A 103 2.62 -3.61 7.49
CA PHE A 103 2.58 -4.98 6.97
C PHE A 103 2.59 -5.05 5.45
N VAL A 104 2.23 -3.96 4.76
CA VAL A 104 2.05 -3.99 3.32
C VAL A 104 2.41 -2.64 2.71
N SER A 105 2.99 -2.69 1.53
CA SER A 105 3.17 -1.51 0.68
C SER A 105 2.45 -1.77 -0.62
N ILE A 106 1.50 -0.91 -0.96
CA ILE A 106 0.76 -1.01 -2.21
C ILE A 106 1.34 0.01 -3.17
N ILE A 107 1.59 -0.40 -4.40
CA ILE A 107 2.11 0.47 -5.44
C ILE A 107 1.12 0.50 -6.58
N ILE A 108 0.76 1.71 -7.01
CA ILE A 108 -0.19 1.94 -8.09
C ILE A 108 0.58 2.51 -9.27
N GLN A 109 0.48 1.86 -10.42
CA GLN A 109 1.16 2.38 -11.61
C GLN A 109 0.17 3.08 -12.53
N SER A 110 0.68 4.02 -13.33
CA SER A 110 -0.09 4.67 -14.37
C SER A 110 -0.53 3.63 -15.41
N PRO A 111 -1.74 3.69 -15.96
CA PRO A 111 -2.70 4.79 -15.90
C PRO A 111 -3.74 4.69 -14.77
N TYR A 112 -3.49 3.94 -13.74
CA TYR A 112 -4.33 3.87 -12.54
C TYR A 112 -5.69 3.22 -12.81
N GLU A 113 -5.66 2.14 -13.57
CA GLU A 113 -6.84 1.31 -13.82
C GLU A 113 -6.97 0.25 -12.75
N ASP A 114 -8.06 -0.51 -12.78
CA ASP A 114 -8.34 -1.50 -11.74
C ASP A 114 -7.23 -2.54 -11.58
N GLY A 115 -6.53 -2.87 -12.65
CA GLY A 115 -5.44 -3.85 -12.61
C GLY A 115 -4.08 -3.29 -12.27
N ASP A 116 -3.98 -1.99 -12.02
CA ASP A 116 -2.69 -1.32 -11.79
C ASP A 116 -2.31 -1.25 -10.32
N ILE A 117 -2.82 -2.17 -9.50
CA ILE A 117 -2.60 -2.23 -8.06
C ILE A 117 -1.76 -3.45 -7.72
N PHE A 118 -0.65 -3.23 -7.01
CA PHE A 118 0.27 -4.30 -6.65
C PHE A 118 0.66 -4.17 -5.19
N SER A 119 0.56 -5.27 -4.45
CA SER A 119 0.85 -5.30 -3.01
C SER A 119 2.14 -6.06 -2.74
N TYR A 120 2.95 -5.55 -1.83
CA TYR A 120 4.26 -6.13 -1.52
C TYR A 120 4.46 -6.22 -0.01
N ASP A 121 5.21 -7.25 0.42
CA ASP A 121 5.61 -7.36 1.81
C ASP A 121 6.94 -6.62 2.04
N ARG A 122 7.43 -6.70 3.28
CA ARG A 122 8.65 -6.00 3.67
C ARG A 122 9.87 -6.43 2.88
N ASP A 123 9.88 -7.66 2.40
CA ASP A 123 11.01 -8.18 1.64
C ASP A 123 10.87 -7.93 0.14
N GLY A 124 9.82 -7.24 -0.27
CA GLY A 124 9.60 -6.93 -1.67
C GLY A 124 8.92 -8.04 -2.44
N ASN A 125 8.34 -9.02 -1.75
CA ASN A 125 7.62 -10.11 -2.41
C ASN A 125 6.20 -9.67 -2.77
N LEU A 126 5.77 -10.02 -3.97
CA LEU A 126 4.43 -9.69 -4.44
C LEU A 126 3.40 -10.54 -3.70
N LEU A 127 2.36 -9.88 -3.23
CA LEU A 127 1.25 -10.53 -2.53
C LEU A 127 0.02 -10.54 -3.42
N GLU A 128 -0.87 -11.50 -3.21
CA GLU A 128 -2.12 -11.53 -3.93
C GLU A 128 -3.03 -10.40 -3.43
N THR A 129 -3.61 -9.65 -4.35
CA THR A 129 -4.50 -8.54 -4.04
C THR A 129 -5.90 -8.84 -4.53
N THR A 130 -6.89 -8.74 -3.66
CA THR A 130 -8.29 -8.92 -4.03
C THR A 130 -9.07 -7.70 -3.58
N VAL A 131 -10.20 -7.46 -4.25
CA VAL A 131 -11.07 -6.33 -3.94
C VAL A 131 -12.42 -6.90 -3.53
N SER A 132 -12.94 -6.40 -2.42
CA SER A 132 -14.18 -6.91 -1.85
C SER A 132 -15.22 -5.80 -1.77
N SER A 133 -16.45 -6.10 -2.16
CA SER A 133 -17.56 -5.17 -1.96
C SER A 133 -18.24 -5.37 -0.62
N ASP A 134 -17.81 -6.38 0.13
CA ASP A 134 -18.41 -6.68 1.43
C ASP A 134 -17.81 -5.79 2.51
N GLN A 135 -18.57 -5.62 3.57
CA GLN A 135 -18.06 -4.96 4.78
C GLN A 135 -17.20 -5.96 5.54
N PHE A 136 -16.13 -5.49 6.14
CA PHE A 136 -15.30 -6.33 7.00
C PHE A 136 -14.61 -5.56 8.11
#